data_5f928c06d541fe54d1dd5e874f7a1f7f
#
_entry.id   5f928c06d541fe54d1dd5e874f7a1f7f
#
_cell.length_a   1.000
_cell.length_b   1.000
_cell.length_c   1.000
_cell.angle_alpha   90.00
_cell.angle_beta   90.00
_cell.angle_gamma   90.00
#
_symmetry.space_group_name_H-M   'P 1'
#
loop_
_entity.id
_entity.type
_entity.pdbx_description
1 polymer ?
#
loop_
_entity_poly.entity_id
_entity_poly.type
_entity_poly.pdbx_seq_one_letter_code
_entity_poly.pdbx_strand_id
1 'polypeptide(L)'
;MQSKVILVTTGLLIFLPAVFFFFSDFSALPAENRLLASFFQSVTPRTAGFNTVDLSAMSGASLGVMILLMLIGGSPGSTAGGMKTTTLAVLLSNAAATFRQRDSAQFFGRRVDGSAVKTAATILTMYLALFFGGGVFISVYE
;
A
#
# COMPACT_ATOMS: atom_id res chain seq x y z
N MET A 1 -14.76 11.69 -10.41
CA MET A 1 -14.90 10.40 -9.75
C MET A 1 -13.58 9.78 -9.35
N GLN A 2 -12.61 9.74 -10.24
CA GLN A 2 -11.25 9.25 -9.99
C GLN A 2 -10.59 9.90 -8.76
N SER A 3 -10.73 11.22 -8.60
CA SER A 3 -10.17 11.94 -7.44
C SER A 3 -10.71 11.46 -6.09
N LYS A 4 -12.00 11.13 -5.99
CA LYS A 4 -12.59 10.59 -4.75
C LYS A 4 -12.00 9.22 -4.39
N VAL A 5 -11.84 8.35 -5.39
CA VAL A 5 -11.20 7.04 -5.19
C VAL A 5 -9.77 7.20 -4.73
N ILE A 6 -9.01 8.10 -5.37
CA ILE A 6 -7.61 8.40 -5.00
C ILE A 6 -7.53 8.91 -3.56
N LEU A 7 -8.36 9.88 -3.20
CA LEU A 7 -8.36 10.46 -1.85
C LEU A 7 -8.70 9.43 -0.78
N VAL A 8 -9.75 8.64 -0.98
CA VAL A 8 -10.16 7.61 -0.03
C VAL A 8 -9.08 6.53 0.12
N THR A 9 -8.58 6.01 -1.02
CA THR A 9 -7.55 4.98 -0.99
C THR A 9 -6.25 5.49 -0.37
N THR A 10 -5.83 6.71 -0.71
CA THR A 10 -4.63 7.33 -0.12
C THR A 10 -4.81 7.58 1.37
N GLY A 11 -5.98 8.08 1.77
CA GLY A 11 -6.31 8.27 3.19
C GLY A 11 -6.23 6.96 3.98
N LEU A 12 -6.85 5.89 3.48
CA LEU A 12 -6.78 4.57 4.10
C LEU A 12 -5.34 4.05 4.20
N LEU A 13 -4.55 4.21 3.14
CA LEU A 13 -3.14 3.78 3.10
C LEU A 13 -2.21 4.62 4.01
N ILE A 14 -2.64 5.78 4.45
CA ILE A 14 -1.91 6.58 5.44
C ILE A 14 -2.41 6.27 6.85
N PHE A 15 -3.73 6.32 7.07
CA PHE A 15 -4.30 6.21 8.41
C PHE A 15 -4.17 4.80 8.99
N LEU A 16 -4.47 3.74 8.24
CA LEU A 16 -4.40 2.37 8.75
C LEU A 16 -2.98 1.98 9.21
N PRO A 17 -1.92 2.16 8.40
CA PRO A 17 -0.57 1.87 8.85
C PRO A 17 -0.10 2.82 9.96
N ALA A 18 -0.49 4.11 9.94
CA ALA A 18 -0.13 5.04 11.00
C ALA A 18 -0.70 4.61 12.35
N VAL A 19 -1.97 4.18 12.41
CA VAL A 19 -2.57 3.62 13.61
C VAL A 19 -1.85 2.34 14.04
N PHE A 20 -1.52 1.47 13.11
CA PHE A 20 -0.78 0.26 13.41
C PHE A 20 0.59 0.57 14.03
N PHE A 21 1.42 1.41 13.41
CA PHE A 21 2.73 1.81 13.94
C PHE A 21 2.63 2.53 15.27
N PHE A 22 1.57 3.34 15.46
CA PHE A 22 1.32 4.05 16.71
C PHE A 22 1.16 3.08 17.88
N PHE A 23 0.50 1.97 17.71
CA PHE A 23 0.30 0.99 18.78
C PHE A 23 1.40 -0.08 18.88
N SER A 24 2.06 -0.39 17.76
CA SER A 24 3.09 -1.44 17.70
C SER A 24 4.44 -0.95 18.23
N ASP A 25 5.14 -0.14 17.45
CA ASP A 25 6.56 0.16 17.71
C ASP A 25 6.81 1.46 18.47
N PHE A 26 5.91 2.42 18.34
CA PHE A 26 6.10 3.75 18.92
C PHE A 26 5.43 3.94 20.28
N SER A 27 4.99 2.86 20.92
CA SER A 27 4.31 2.93 22.23
C SER A 27 5.17 3.52 23.35
N ALA A 28 6.49 3.41 23.25
CA ALA A 28 7.45 3.94 24.22
C ALA A 28 7.81 5.43 24.02
N LEU A 29 7.44 6.04 22.89
CA LEU A 29 7.74 7.44 22.60
C LEU A 29 6.73 8.39 23.27
N PRO A 30 7.15 9.66 23.58
CA PRO A 30 6.21 10.72 23.99
C PRO A 30 5.11 10.92 22.93
N ALA A 31 3.89 11.25 23.38
CA ALA A 31 2.71 11.25 22.52
C ALA A 31 2.85 12.11 21.24
N GLU A 32 3.50 13.27 21.34
CA GLU A 32 3.70 14.17 20.20
C GLU A 32 4.64 13.55 19.14
N ASN A 33 5.78 13.03 19.58
CA ASN A 33 6.75 12.37 18.69
C ASN A 33 6.20 11.06 18.12
N ARG A 34 5.40 10.35 18.90
CA ARG A 34 4.74 9.10 18.53
C ARG A 34 3.77 9.29 17.35
N LEU A 35 2.93 10.31 17.39
CA LEU A 35 2.02 10.66 16.29
C LEU A 35 2.79 10.99 15.02
N LEU A 36 3.74 11.91 15.11
CA LEU A 36 4.55 12.32 13.97
C LEU A 36 5.32 11.15 13.35
N ALA A 37 5.99 10.35 14.17
CA ALA A 37 6.74 9.17 13.71
C ALA A 37 5.84 8.16 13.00
N SER A 38 4.64 7.89 13.56
CA SER A 38 3.69 6.93 12.98
C SER A 38 3.15 7.40 11.62
N PHE A 39 2.78 8.66 11.49
CA PHE A 39 2.38 9.24 10.21
C PHE A 39 3.52 9.27 9.20
N PHE A 40 4.70 9.69 9.63
CA PHE A 40 5.88 9.71 8.77
C PHE A 40 6.21 8.31 8.25
N GLN A 41 6.19 7.31 9.14
CA GLN A 41 6.50 5.92 8.80
C GLN A 41 5.43 5.28 7.90
N SER A 42 4.19 5.76 7.89
CA SER A 42 3.16 5.30 6.96
C SER A 42 3.32 5.87 5.55
N VAL A 43 3.96 7.03 5.41
CA VAL A 43 4.14 7.74 4.13
C VAL A 43 5.47 7.40 3.47
N THR A 44 6.57 7.32 4.24
CA THR A 44 7.92 7.19 3.71
C THR A 44 8.16 5.96 2.83
N PRO A 45 7.59 4.76 3.10
CA PRO A 45 7.79 3.58 2.25
C PRO A 45 7.18 3.73 0.86
N ARG A 46 6.24 4.66 0.69
CA ARG A 46 5.55 4.92 -0.58
C ARG A 46 6.37 5.81 -1.52
N THR A 47 7.67 5.47 -1.64
CA THR A 47 8.67 6.10 -2.50
C THR A 47 9.18 7.48 -2.06
N ALA A 48 8.98 7.90 -0.82
CA ALA A 48 9.67 9.05 -0.24
C ALA A 48 11.11 8.70 0.19
N GLY A 49 11.29 7.55 0.84
CA GLY A 49 12.60 6.96 1.12
C GLY A 49 13.40 7.63 2.24
N PHE A 50 12.81 8.54 3.00
CA PHE A 50 13.48 9.19 4.12
C PHE A 50 13.32 8.36 5.40
N ASN A 51 14.40 8.16 6.13
CA ASN A 51 14.38 7.48 7.43
C ASN A 51 14.49 8.49 8.57
N THR A 52 13.52 8.41 9.49
CA THR A 52 13.55 9.16 10.76
C THR A 52 13.66 8.23 11.96
N VAL A 53 13.50 6.93 11.75
CA VAL A 53 13.50 5.89 12.78
C VAL A 53 14.44 4.78 12.37
N ASP A 54 15.11 4.17 13.34
CA ASP A 54 15.95 3.00 13.10
C ASP A 54 15.06 1.80 12.73
N LEU A 55 15.18 1.35 11.49
CA LEU A 55 14.41 0.22 10.97
C LEU A 55 14.79 -1.11 11.63
N SER A 56 16.01 -1.23 12.12
CA SER A 56 16.49 -2.44 12.80
C SER A 56 15.84 -2.64 14.17
N ALA A 57 15.33 -1.57 14.77
CA ALA A 57 14.62 -1.60 16.04
C ALA A 57 13.12 -1.90 15.90
N MET A 58 12.59 -1.94 14.66
CA MET A 58 11.17 -2.18 14.40
C MET A 58 10.82 -3.66 14.49
N SER A 59 9.57 -3.95 14.89
CA SER A 59 9.06 -5.32 14.93
C SER A 59 8.97 -5.94 13.52
N GLY A 60 9.10 -7.27 13.42
CA GLY A 60 8.96 -7.97 12.14
C GLY A 60 7.59 -7.74 11.48
N ALA A 61 6.53 -7.55 12.26
CA ALA A 61 5.21 -7.22 11.74
C ALA A 61 5.19 -5.85 11.07
N SER A 62 5.84 -4.86 11.68
CA SER A 62 5.96 -3.50 11.15
C SER A 62 6.80 -3.45 9.87
N LEU A 63 7.89 -4.22 9.83
CA LEU A 63 8.67 -4.39 8.61
C LEU A 63 7.83 -5.03 7.49
N GLY A 64 7.00 -6.02 7.81
CA GLY A 64 6.06 -6.62 6.86
C GLY A 64 5.05 -5.61 6.30
N VAL A 65 4.48 -4.76 7.15
CA VAL A 65 3.58 -3.67 6.72
C VAL A 65 4.32 -2.67 5.82
N MET A 66 5.56 -2.31 6.14
CA MET A 66 6.38 -1.44 5.31
C MET A 66 6.64 -2.02 3.92
N ILE A 67 6.97 -3.30 3.84
CA ILE A 67 7.16 -4.01 2.57
C ILE A 67 5.89 -3.95 1.72
N LEU A 68 4.73 -4.19 2.33
CA LEU A 68 3.44 -4.05 1.64
C LEU A 68 3.18 -2.62 1.15
N LEU A 69 3.54 -1.61 1.95
CA LEU A 69 3.42 -0.21 1.54
C LEU A 69 4.38 0.15 0.39
N MET A 70 5.58 -0.44 0.36
CA MET A 70 6.53 -0.26 -0.74
C MET A 70 6.00 -0.77 -2.10
N LEU A 71 5.19 -1.83 -2.09
CA LEU A 71 4.53 -2.33 -3.31
C LEU A 71 3.47 -1.35 -3.83
N ILE A 72 2.89 -0.52 -2.94
CA ILE A 72 1.83 0.41 -3.26
C ILE A 72 2.41 1.83 -3.35
N GLY A 73 2.67 2.27 -4.56
CA GLY A 73 3.21 3.60 -4.82
C GLY A 73 2.19 4.74 -4.68
N GLY A 74 2.43 5.81 -5.41
CA GLY A 74 1.59 7.00 -5.39
C GLY A 74 0.36 6.94 -6.29
N SER A 75 -0.32 8.08 -6.39
CA SER A 75 -1.47 8.26 -7.28
C SER A 75 -1.06 8.29 -8.76
N PRO A 76 -2.00 8.05 -9.68
CA PRO A 76 -1.75 8.24 -11.11
C PRO A 76 -1.24 9.65 -11.41
N GLY A 77 -0.23 9.74 -12.27
CA GLY A 77 0.43 11.02 -12.58
C GLY A 77 1.56 11.43 -11.62
N SER A 78 1.76 10.72 -10.50
CA SER A 78 2.94 10.93 -9.65
C SER A 78 4.17 10.19 -10.19
N THR A 79 5.36 10.72 -9.87
CA THR A 79 6.66 10.09 -10.18
C THR A 79 6.97 8.88 -9.28
N ALA A 80 6.13 8.62 -8.28
CA ALA A 80 6.28 7.50 -7.37
C ALA A 80 6.27 6.16 -8.11
N GLY A 81 7.21 5.29 -7.79
CA GLY A 81 7.25 3.90 -8.25
C GLY A 81 6.13 3.04 -7.66
N GLY A 82 6.17 1.75 -7.91
CA GLY A 82 5.20 0.80 -7.37
C GLY A 82 3.83 0.82 -8.09
N MET A 83 2.95 -0.03 -7.61
CA MET A 83 1.59 -0.14 -8.13
C MET A 83 0.78 1.10 -7.76
N LYS A 84 0.08 1.70 -8.71
CA LYS A 84 -0.70 2.93 -8.45
C LYS A 84 -1.87 2.68 -7.51
N THR A 85 -2.23 3.68 -6.70
CA THR A 85 -3.35 3.59 -5.74
C THR A 85 -4.68 3.24 -6.40
N THR A 86 -4.90 3.68 -7.63
CA THR A 86 -6.10 3.32 -8.41
C THR A 86 -6.12 1.84 -8.79
N THR A 87 -4.98 1.25 -9.12
CA THR A 87 -4.86 -0.19 -9.42
C THR A 87 -5.24 -1.02 -8.19
N LEU A 88 -4.70 -0.66 -7.03
CA LEU A 88 -5.07 -1.28 -5.76
C LEU A 88 -6.59 -1.14 -5.48
N ALA A 89 -7.14 0.06 -5.66
CA ALA A 89 -8.56 0.31 -5.43
C ALA A 89 -9.45 -0.56 -6.34
N VAL A 90 -9.10 -0.70 -7.62
CA VAL A 90 -9.82 -1.57 -8.57
C VAL A 90 -9.77 -3.02 -8.12
N LEU A 91 -8.60 -3.53 -7.69
CA LEU A 91 -8.44 -4.89 -7.21
C LEU A 91 -9.26 -5.17 -5.94
N LEU A 92 -9.19 -4.27 -4.95
CA LEU A 92 -9.96 -4.40 -3.71
C LEU A 92 -11.47 -4.33 -3.96
N SER A 93 -11.92 -3.44 -4.86
CA SER A 93 -13.33 -3.38 -5.24
C SER A 93 -13.80 -4.63 -5.94
N ASN A 94 -12.96 -5.20 -6.83
CA ASN A 94 -13.27 -6.46 -7.50
C ASN A 94 -13.32 -7.62 -6.51
N ALA A 95 -12.37 -7.72 -5.60
CA ALA A 95 -12.38 -8.71 -4.53
C ALA A 95 -13.65 -8.59 -3.67
N ALA A 96 -13.99 -7.38 -3.24
CA ALA A 96 -15.21 -7.14 -2.46
C ALA A 96 -16.49 -7.48 -3.23
N ALA A 97 -16.53 -7.24 -4.55
CA ALA A 97 -17.66 -7.62 -5.40
C ALA A 97 -17.79 -9.14 -5.50
N THR A 98 -16.67 -9.84 -5.69
CA THR A 98 -16.62 -11.31 -5.74
C THR A 98 -17.08 -11.93 -4.42
N PHE A 99 -16.60 -11.42 -3.28
CA PHE A 99 -17.07 -11.88 -1.96
C PHE A 99 -18.56 -11.64 -1.72
N ARG A 100 -19.12 -10.57 -2.30
CA ARG A 100 -20.55 -10.26 -2.21
C ARG A 100 -21.39 -10.89 -3.31
N GLN A 101 -20.82 -11.80 -4.11
CA GLN A 101 -21.46 -12.46 -5.25
C GLN A 101 -22.12 -11.47 -6.23
N ARG A 102 -21.46 -10.32 -6.48
CA ARG A 102 -21.91 -9.32 -7.46
C ARG A 102 -21.18 -9.54 -8.78
N ASP A 103 -21.89 -9.45 -9.88
CA ASP A 103 -21.34 -9.69 -11.23
C ASP A 103 -20.32 -8.66 -11.69
N SER A 104 -20.18 -7.54 -11.00
CA SER A 104 -19.22 -6.49 -11.37
C SER A 104 -18.78 -5.66 -10.18
N ALA A 105 -17.49 -5.29 -10.20
CA ALA A 105 -16.94 -4.28 -9.29
C ALA A 105 -17.63 -2.94 -9.53
N GLN A 106 -17.99 -2.24 -8.45
CA GLN A 106 -18.63 -0.93 -8.51
C GLN A 106 -17.92 0.04 -7.59
N PHE A 107 -17.62 1.24 -8.11
CA PHE A 107 -17.17 2.37 -7.31
C PHE A 107 -18.23 3.47 -7.33
N PHE A 108 -18.71 3.88 -6.18
CA PHE A 108 -19.69 4.96 -6.04
C PHE A 108 -20.86 4.85 -7.05
N GLY A 109 -21.40 3.65 -7.22
CA GLY A 109 -22.53 3.39 -8.11
C GLY A 109 -22.20 3.27 -9.60
N ARG A 110 -20.91 3.30 -9.99
CA ARG A 110 -20.49 3.04 -11.38
C ARG A 110 -19.77 1.72 -11.51
N ARG A 111 -20.06 0.97 -12.56
CA ARG A 111 -19.35 -0.26 -12.91
C ARG A 111 -17.90 0.05 -13.30
N VAL A 112 -17.00 -0.77 -12.80
CA VAL A 112 -15.61 -0.79 -13.25
C VAL A 112 -15.54 -1.67 -14.49
N ASP A 113 -14.88 -1.18 -15.53
CA ASP A 113 -14.70 -1.95 -16.76
C ASP A 113 -13.86 -3.21 -16.47
N GLY A 114 -14.30 -4.35 -17.02
CA GLY A 114 -13.60 -5.63 -16.85
C GLY A 114 -12.19 -5.61 -17.42
N SER A 115 -11.91 -4.78 -18.42
CA SER A 115 -10.56 -4.56 -18.95
C SER A 115 -9.64 -3.92 -17.91
N ALA A 116 -10.14 -2.96 -17.13
CA ALA A 116 -9.39 -2.30 -16.05
C ALA A 116 -9.03 -3.30 -14.93
N VAL A 117 -9.95 -4.21 -14.60
CA VAL A 117 -9.69 -5.27 -13.61
C VAL A 117 -8.60 -6.23 -14.10
N LYS A 118 -8.67 -6.68 -15.36
CA LYS A 118 -7.64 -7.55 -15.96
C LYS A 118 -6.27 -6.87 -15.97
N THR A 119 -6.21 -5.62 -16.41
CA THR A 119 -4.96 -4.83 -16.41
C THR A 119 -4.40 -4.69 -15.01
N ALA A 120 -5.24 -4.37 -14.03
CA ALA A 120 -4.83 -4.25 -12.63
C ALA A 120 -4.28 -5.56 -12.07
N ALA A 121 -4.91 -6.69 -12.38
CA ALA A 121 -4.44 -8.02 -11.97
C ALA A 121 -3.09 -8.38 -12.63
N THR A 122 -2.93 -8.09 -13.91
CA THR A 122 -1.65 -8.30 -14.63
C THR A 122 -0.53 -7.49 -14.00
N ILE A 123 -0.76 -6.22 -13.72
CA ILE A 123 0.23 -5.35 -13.06
C ILE A 123 0.62 -5.93 -11.70
N LEU A 124 -0.35 -6.32 -10.87
CA LEU A 124 -0.07 -6.93 -9.56
C LEU A 124 0.78 -8.19 -9.71
N THR A 125 0.42 -9.08 -10.64
CA THR A 125 1.16 -10.33 -10.87
C THR A 125 2.61 -10.05 -11.29
N MET A 126 2.84 -9.08 -12.18
CA MET A 126 4.19 -8.68 -12.60
C MET A 126 4.99 -8.09 -11.43
N TYR A 127 4.39 -7.25 -10.60
CA TYR A 127 5.08 -6.70 -9.42
C TYR A 127 5.44 -7.80 -8.42
N LEU A 128 4.53 -8.73 -8.14
CA LEU A 128 4.80 -9.85 -7.25
C LEU A 128 5.90 -10.77 -7.80
N ALA A 129 5.86 -11.07 -9.10
CA ALA A 129 6.90 -11.87 -9.75
C ALA A 129 8.29 -11.22 -9.66
N LEU A 130 8.38 -9.91 -9.89
CA LEU A 130 9.63 -9.15 -9.75
C LEU A 130 10.08 -9.08 -8.27
N PHE A 131 9.16 -8.89 -7.36
CA PHE A 131 9.46 -8.81 -5.93
C PHE A 131 10.00 -10.15 -5.39
N PHE A 132 9.29 -11.25 -5.64
CA PHE A 132 9.73 -12.56 -5.19
C PHE A 132 10.97 -13.04 -5.97
N GLY A 133 11.02 -12.84 -7.29
CA GLY A 133 12.18 -13.19 -8.10
C GLY A 133 13.43 -12.43 -7.69
N GLY A 134 13.32 -11.12 -7.46
CA GLY A 134 14.41 -10.31 -6.97
C GLY A 134 14.83 -10.69 -5.54
N GLY A 135 13.88 -10.97 -4.66
CA GLY A 135 14.15 -11.43 -3.29
C GLY A 135 14.90 -12.75 -3.25
N VAL A 136 14.47 -13.72 -4.05
CA VAL A 136 15.17 -15.02 -4.19
C VAL A 136 16.57 -14.81 -4.78
N PHE A 137 16.69 -13.99 -5.80
CA PHE A 137 17.98 -13.69 -6.41
C PHE A 137 18.98 -13.11 -5.41
N ILE A 138 18.57 -12.11 -4.63
CA ILE A 138 19.41 -11.50 -3.59
C ILE A 138 19.79 -12.55 -2.53
N SER A 139 18.81 -13.32 -2.05
CA SER A 139 19.04 -14.34 -1.01
C SER A 139 19.99 -15.48 -1.43
N VAL A 140 20.16 -15.72 -2.73
CA VAL A 140 21.12 -16.71 -3.23
C VAL A 140 22.55 -16.16 -3.29
N TYR A 141 22.70 -14.84 -3.42
CA TYR A 141 24.01 -14.19 -3.56
C TYR A 141 24.55 -13.59 -2.24
N GLU A 142 23.77 -13.55 -1.17
CA GLU A 142 24.21 -13.23 0.21
C GLU A 142 24.59 -14.51 0.98
#